data_13fe21eff0c77d42db0fc11c45dbf9e3
#
_entry.id   13fe21eff0c77d42db0fc11c45dbf9e3
#
_cell.length_a   1.000
_cell.length_b   1.000
_cell.length_c   1.000
_cell.angle_alpha   90.00
_cell.angle_beta   90.00
_cell.angle_gamma   90.00
#
_symmetry.space_group_name_H-M   'P 1'
#
loop_
_entity.id
_entity.type
_entity.pdbx_description
1 polymer ?
#
loop_
_entity_poly.entity_id
_entity_poly.type
_entity_poly.pdbx_seq_one_letter_code
_entity_poly.pdbx_strand_id
1 'polypeptide(L)'
;MFSENLQTNDRFFWDNWFNRCSGQNKLISFTRKTYSPLQIWLFCLKLPDGHIYTGITAGSSDKIGRKYPFVLFYKPSSIPESLDSLFSLLKKKNSFHEILKEGKCCIEDFYNSDTTGNAILSESFHNFLSDSDGIGSFWQEIENGDHIKHEGLPSCSLFNKLFGS
;
A
#
# COMPACT_ATOMS: atom_id res chain seq x y z
N MET A 1 -11.77 10.31 -1.49
CA MET A 1 -10.34 10.09 -1.21
C MET A 1 -9.71 11.44 -0.88
N PHE A 2 -9.23 11.63 0.34
CA PHE A 2 -8.46 12.84 0.67
C PHE A 2 -7.03 12.62 0.20
N SER A 3 -6.57 13.45 -0.71
CA SER A 3 -5.20 13.41 -1.21
C SER A 3 -4.53 14.71 -0.85
N GLU A 4 -3.55 14.67 0.05
CA GLU A 4 -2.68 15.79 0.35
C GLU A 4 -1.35 15.60 -0.40
N ASN A 5 -0.85 16.65 -1.04
CA ASN A 5 0.46 16.71 -1.72
C ASN A 5 0.67 15.74 -2.90
N LEU A 6 -0.40 15.25 -3.53
CA LEU A 6 -0.30 14.38 -4.70
C LEU A 6 -0.16 15.20 -6.00
N GLN A 7 0.80 14.80 -6.83
CA GLN A 7 0.80 15.24 -8.22
C GLN A 7 -0.40 14.63 -8.96
N THR A 8 -0.95 15.37 -9.92
CA THR A 8 -2.16 14.96 -10.66
C THR A 8 -2.01 13.57 -11.30
N ASN A 9 -0.83 13.26 -11.84
CA ASN A 9 -0.56 11.97 -12.48
C ASN A 9 -0.56 10.81 -11.49
N ASP A 10 -0.02 11.00 -10.28
CA ASP A 10 0.04 9.96 -9.24
C ASP A 10 -1.37 9.64 -8.75
N ARG A 11 -2.18 10.68 -8.50
CA ARG A 11 -3.58 10.53 -8.14
C ARG A 11 -4.36 9.76 -9.21
N PHE A 12 -4.17 10.12 -10.48
CA PHE A 12 -4.85 9.47 -11.59
C PHE A 12 -4.50 7.98 -11.69
N PHE A 13 -3.25 7.61 -11.45
CA PHE A 13 -2.80 6.22 -11.44
C PHE A 13 -3.55 5.39 -10.39
N TRP A 14 -3.56 5.85 -9.12
CA TRP A 14 -4.20 5.13 -8.03
C TRP A 14 -5.72 5.09 -8.16
N ASP A 15 -6.35 6.22 -8.50
CA ASP A 15 -7.80 6.31 -8.67
C ASP A 15 -8.28 5.40 -9.81
N ASN A 16 -7.58 5.35 -10.92
CA ASN A 16 -7.91 4.46 -12.03
C ASN A 16 -7.85 2.98 -11.63
N TRP A 17 -6.77 2.57 -10.98
CA TRP A 17 -6.64 1.19 -10.55
C TRP A 17 -7.76 0.81 -9.57
N PHE A 18 -7.95 1.61 -8.54
CA PHE A 18 -8.94 1.33 -7.50
C PHE A 18 -10.37 1.36 -8.02
N ASN A 19 -10.74 2.37 -8.81
CA ASN A 19 -12.09 2.49 -9.36
C ASN A 19 -12.42 1.35 -10.34
N ARG A 20 -11.45 0.98 -11.18
CA ARG A 20 -11.62 -0.12 -12.13
C ARG A 20 -11.84 -1.45 -11.41
N CYS A 21 -11.12 -1.71 -10.32
CA CYS A 21 -11.14 -3.00 -9.66
C CYS A 21 -12.20 -3.11 -8.57
N SER A 22 -12.49 -2.04 -7.84
CA SER A 22 -13.57 -2.04 -6.83
C SER A 22 -14.95 -2.19 -7.44
N GLY A 23 -15.17 -1.72 -8.68
CA GLY A 23 -16.43 -1.86 -9.39
C GLY A 23 -16.80 -3.29 -9.77
N GLN A 24 -15.80 -4.17 -9.92
CA GLN A 24 -16.02 -5.58 -10.25
C GLN A 24 -16.49 -6.42 -9.05
N ASN A 25 -16.24 -5.96 -7.82
CA ASN A 25 -16.58 -6.68 -6.60
C ASN A 25 -17.98 -6.35 -6.05
N LYS A 26 -18.75 -5.47 -6.66
CA LYS A 26 -20.10 -5.06 -6.20
C LYS A 26 -21.11 -6.22 -6.14
N LEU A 27 -20.89 -7.31 -6.86
CA LEU A 27 -21.79 -8.47 -6.89
C LEU A 27 -21.52 -9.49 -5.77
N ILE A 28 -20.38 -9.43 -5.08
CA ILE A 28 -19.99 -10.42 -4.08
C ILE A 28 -20.17 -9.92 -2.63
N SER A 29 -20.36 -8.62 -2.40
CA SER A 29 -20.29 -8.02 -1.06
C SER A 29 -21.56 -8.14 -0.21
N PHE A 30 -22.62 -8.82 -0.67
CA PHE A 30 -23.88 -8.90 0.09
C PHE A 30 -23.94 -9.99 1.16
N THR A 31 -22.96 -10.87 1.30
CA THR A 31 -23.17 -12.09 2.09
C THR A 31 -22.13 -12.47 3.15
N ARG A 32 -21.12 -11.70 3.50
CA ARG A 32 -20.29 -12.05 4.66
C ARG A 32 -19.69 -10.84 5.38
N LYS A 33 -20.24 -10.54 6.56
CA LYS A 33 -19.52 -9.89 7.65
C LYS A 33 -18.51 -10.87 8.25
N THR A 34 -17.44 -11.16 7.56
CA THR A 34 -16.27 -11.74 8.20
C THR A 34 -15.32 -10.59 8.45
N TYR A 35 -15.10 -10.27 9.71
CA TYR A 35 -13.98 -9.44 10.15
C TYR A 35 -12.70 -10.19 9.76
N SER A 36 -12.21 -9.93 8.56
CA SER A 36 -10.83 -10.26 8.25
C SER A 36 -9.96 -9.30 9.04
N PRO A 37 -8.94 -9.77 9.76
CA PRO A 37 -8.01 -8.87 10.41
C PRO A 37 -7.47 -7.90 9.36
N LEU A 38 -7.33 -6.65 9.76
CA LEU A 38 -6.84 -5.58 8.89
C LEU A 38 -5.45 -5.95 8.38
N GLN A 39 -5.36 -6.35 7.12
CA GLN A 39 -4.09 -6.65 6.48
C GLN A 39 -3.44 -5.36 6.01
N ILE A 40 -2.23 -5.13 6.45
CA ILE A 40 -1.43 -3.98 6.06
C ILE A 40 -0.28 -4.48 5.20
N TRP A 41 -0.15 -3.89 4.02
CA TRP A 41 0.84 -4.25 3.03
C TRP A 41 1.86 -3.14 2.83
N LEU A 42 3.13 -3.47 3.01
CA LEU A 42 4.25 -2.67 2.58
C LEU A 42 4.53 -2.99 1.11
N PHE A 43 4.77 -2.01 0.27
CA PHE A 43 4.94 -2.26 -1.16
C PHE A 43 6.05 -1.44 -1.83
N CYS A 44 6.52 -1.98 -2.92
CA CYS A 44 7.34 -1.32 -3.91
C CYS A 44 6.76 -1.59 -5.30
N LEU A 45 6.63 -0.56 -6.12
CA LEU A 45 6.08 -0.62 -7.47
C LEU A 45 7.01 0.07 -8.45
N LYS A 46 7.41 -0.64 -9.52
CA LYS A 46 8.18 -0.11 -10.64
C LYS A 46 7.26 0.14 -11.83
N LEU A 47 7.28 1.36 -12.34
CA LEU A 47 6.47 1.78 -13.48
C LEU A 47 7.28 1.77 -14.80
N PRO A 48 6.59 1.73 -15.97
CA PRO A 48 7.24 1.73 -17.28
C PRO A 48 8.11 2.95 -17.56
N ASP A 49 7.79 4.08 -16.95
CA ASP A 49 8.53 5.34 -17.08
C ASP A 49 9.79 5.41 -16.19
N GLY A 50 10.11 4.31 -15.50
CA GLY A 50 11.24 4.21 -14.58
C GLY A 50 10.99 4.77 -13.18
N HIS A 51 9.80 5.31 -12.90
CA HIS A 51 9.45 5.74 -11.55
C HIS A 51 9.24 4.56 -10.61
N ILE A 52 9.64 4.76 -9.35
CA ILE A 52 9.43 3.81 -8.28
C ILE A 52 8.47 4.45 -7.27
N TYR A 53 7.47 3.70 -6.85
CA TYR A 53 6.67 4.02 -5.67
C TYR A 53 7.01 3.04 -4.56
N THR A 54 7.19 3.55 -3.36
CA THR A 54 7.26 2.75 -2.14
C THR A 54 6.19 3.22 -1.18
N GLY A 55 5.52 2.30 -0.51
CA GLY A 55 4.40 2.73 0.31
C GLY A 55 3.86 1.66 1.23
N ILE A 56 2.80 2.03 1.92
CA ILE A 56 2.02 1.19 2.80
C ILE A 56 0.54 1.35 2.45
N THR A 57 -0.18 0.24 2.46
CA THR A 57 -1.61 0.23 2.13
C THR A 57 -2.38 -0.74 2.99
N ALA A 58 -3.67 -0.47 3.16
CA ALA A 58 -4.61 -1.37 3.81
C ALA A 58 -6.03 -1.14 3.28
N GLY A 59 -6.89 -2.13 3.48
CA GLY A 59 -8.31 -1.93 3.34
C GLY A 59 -8.82 -0.97 4.43
N SER A 60 -9.69 -0.05 4.06
CA SER A 60 -10.33 0.90 4.97
C SER A 60 -11.83 0.92 4.74
N SER A 61 -12.58 1.41 5.71
CA SER A 61 -14.02 1.61 5.57
C SER A 61 -14.41 2.97 6.14
N ASP A 62 -15.39 3.60 5.51
CA ASP A 62 -15.98 4.82 6.06
C ASP A 62 -17.07 4.50 7.12
N LYS A 63 -17.62 5.56 7.72
CA LYS A 63 -18.66 5.45 8.76
C LYS A 63 -19.94 4.76 8.30
N ILE A 64 -20.17 4.67 6.99
CA ILE A 64 -21.32 4.01 6.37
C ILE A 64 -20.98 2.59 5.90
N GLY A 65 -19.77 2.10 6.18
CA GLY A 65 -19.33 0.74 5.85
C GLY A 65 -18.88 0.54 4.41
N ARG A 66 -18.67 1.60 3.62
CA ARG A 66 -18.10 1.48 2.28
C ARG A 66 -16.60 1.18 2.41
N LYS A 67 -16.17 0.13 1.73
CA LYS A 67 -14.77 -0.30 1.72
C LYS A 67 -14.01 0.41 0.61
N TYR A 68 -12.81 0.87 0.92
CA TYR A 68 -11.88 1.45 -0.05
C TYR A 68 -10.43 1.23 0.41
N PRO A 69 -9.47 1.13 -0.51
CA PRO A 69 -8.07 1.09 -0.14
C PRO A 69 -7.60 2.44 0.40
N PHE A 70 -6.78 2.41 1.42
CA PHE A 70 -6.02 3.54 1.90
C PHE A 70 -4.56 3.32 1.53
N VAL A 71 -3.94 4.29 0.88
CA VAL A 71 -2.55 4.21 0.42
C VAL A 71 -1.78 5.43 0.86
N LEU A 72 -0.62 5.19 1.45
CA LEU A 72 0.39 6.20 1.69
C LEU A 72 1.65 5.80 0.94
N PHE A 73 2.23 6.69 0.14
CA PHE A 73 3.38 6.36 -0.67
C PHE A 73 4.38 7.49 -0.82
N TYR A 74 5.60 7.11 -1.16
CA TYR A 74 6.70 7.98 -1.58
C TYR A 74 7.06 7.67 -3.02
N LYS A 75 7.74 8.63 -3.65
CA LYS A 75 8.29 8.50 -5.00
C LYS A 75 9.80 8.71 -4.94
N PRO A 76 10.55 7.72 -4.48
CA PRO A 76 12.00 7.82 -4.35
C PRO A 76 12.68 7.92 -5.71
N SER A 77 13.83 8.58 -5.75
CA SER A 77 14.63 8.79 -6.96
C SER A 77 15.74 7.75 -7.15
N SER A 78 15.98 6.91 -6.15
CA SER A 78 17.04 5.91 -6.15
C SER A 78 16.67 4.65 -5.38
N ILE A 79 17.40 3.56 -5.59
CA ILE A 79 17.22 2.31 -4.83
C ILE A 79 17.52 2.51 -3.33
N PRO A 80 18.62 3.16 -2.91
CA PRO A 80 18.85 3.43 -1.51
C PRO A 80 17.73 4.23 -0.85
N GLU A 81 17.22 5.29 -1.51
CA GLU A 81 16.10 6.08 -1.01
C GLU A 81 14.81 5.26 -0.92
N SER A 82 14.59 4.34 -1.86
CA SER A 82 13.47 3.39 -1.82
C SER A 82 13.53 2.50 -0.58
N LEU A 83 14.68 1.93 -0.28
CA LEU A 83 14.89 1.08 0.90
C LEU A 83 14.72 1.88 2.20
N ASP A 84 15.26 3.10 2.27
CA ASP A 84 15.12 3.98 3.42
C ASP A 84 13.65 4.34 3.68
N SER A 85 12.88 4.63 2.63
CA SER A 85 11.45 4.94 2.74
C SER A 85 10.63 3.73 3.21
N LEU A 86 10.90 2.53 2.68
CA LEU A 86 10.26 1.29 3.11
C LEU A 86 10.55 0.99 4.58
N PHE A 87 11.81 1.16 4.99
CA PHE A 87 12.22 0.95 6.37
C PHE A 87 11.55 1.94 7.34
N SER A 88 11.46 3.21 6.94
CA SER A 88 10.75 4.24 7.70
C SER A 88 9.27 3.91 7.86
N LEU A 89 8.60 3.48 6.79
CA LEU A 89 7.20 3.07 6.82
C LEU A 89 6.97 1.87 7.74
N LEU A 90 7.85 0.87 7.67
CA LEU A 90 7.75 -0.31 8.51
C LEU A 90 7.89 0.02 10.00
N LYS A 91 8.76 0.96 10.36
CA LYS A 91 8.90 1.46 11.73
C LYS A 91 7.64 2.18 12.22
N LYS A 92 6.87 2.77 11.33
CA LYS A 92 5.64 3.52 11.64
C LYS A 92 4.36 2.68 11.54
N LYS A 93 4.47 1.36 11.46
CA LYS A 93 3.32 0.46 11.30
C LYS A 93 2.25 0.64 12.39
N ASN A 94 2.65 0.87 13.63
CA ASN A 94 1.72 1.04 14.74
C ASN A 94 0.90 2.35 14.59
N SER A 95 1.55 3.44 14.19
CA SER A 95 0.87 4.71 13.91
C SER A 95 -0.10 4.57 12.73
N PHE A 96 0.25 3.78 11.72
CA PHE A 96 -0.64 3.49 10.61
C PHE A 96 -1.89 2.70 11.06
N HIS A 97 -1.72 1.73 11.94
CA HIS A 97 -2.83 1.00 12.57
C HIS A 97 -3.80 1.92 13.31
N GLU A 98 -3.27 2.86 14.09
CA GLU A 98 -4.08 3.82 14.85
C GLU A 98 -4.88 4.73 13.93
N ILE A 99 -4.24 5.26 12.87
CA ILE A 99 -4.93 6.08 11.86
C ILE A 99 -6.10 5.33 11.23
N LEU A 100 -5.90 4.08 10.87
CA LEU A 100 -6.95 3.26 10.26
C LEU A 100 -8.11 2.97 11.21
N LYS A 101 -7.85 2.79 12.51
CA LYS A 101 -8.87 2.55 13.53
C LYS A 101 -9.69 3.79 13.83
N GLU A 102 -9.03 4.93 13.96
CA GLU A 102 -9.68 6.18 14.38
C GLU A 102 -10.41 6.88 13.23
N GLY A 103 -10.09 6.55 11.99
CA GLY A 103 -10.62 7.22 10.80
C GLY A 103 -10.23 8.70 10.71
N LYS A 104 -9.28 9.13 11.52
CA LYS A 104 -8.70 10.46 11.52
C LYS A 104 -7.29 10.38 10.93
N CYS A 105 -7.14 10.80 9.71
CA CYS A 105 -5.83 10.91 9.10
C CYS A 105 -5.35 12.35 9.21
N CYS A 106 -4.51 12.63 10.20
CA CYS A 106 -3.59 13.74 10.13
C CYS A 106 -2.27 13.17 9.60
N ILE A 107 -1.99 13.38 8.32
CA ILE A 107 -0.76 12.90 7.67
C ILE A 107 0.47 13.47 8.40
N GLU A 108 0.38 14.68 8.92
CA GLU A 108 1.43 15.31 9.72
C GLU A 108 1.75 14.51 10.98
N ASP A 109 0.75 14.00 11.69
CA ASP A 109 0.94 13.15 12.87
C ASP A 109 1.66 11.85 12.53
N PHE A 110 1.37 11.28 11.36
CA PHE A 110 2.06 10.10 10.88
C PHE A 110 3.55 10.37 10.60
N TYR A 111 3.86 11.48 9.94
CA TYR A 111 5.25 11.84 9.66
C TYR A 111 6.05 12.16 10.93
N ASN A 112 5.40 12.74 11.93
CA ASN A 112 6.03 13.14 13.19
C ASN A 112 6.00 12.04 14.26
N SER A 113 5.37 10.88 13.98
CA SER A 113 5.31 9.78 14.94
C SER A 113 6.69 9.17 15.20
N ASP A 114 6.96 8.88 16.48
CA ASP A 114 8.21 8.25 16.89
C ASP A 114 8.40 6.88 16.27
N THR A 115 9.61 6.64 15.77
CA THR A 115 10.02 5.36 15.18
C THR A 115 10.58 4.45 16.27
N THR A 116 9.75 3.95 17.15
CA THR A 116 10.17 3.00 18.19
C THR A 116 9.88 1.56 17.73
N GLY A 117 10.91 0.77 17.53
CA GLY A 117 10.79 -0.65 17.26
C GLY A 117 11.89 -1.21 16.37
N ASN A 118 12.25 -2.47 16.58
CA ASN A 118 13.09 -3.22 15.68
C ASN A 118 12.27 -3.62 14.46
N ALA A 119 12.59 -3.02 13.32
CA ALA A 119 11.97 -3.35 12.05
C ALA A 119 13.01 -4.04 11.16
N ILE A 120 12.67 -5.21 10.63
CA ILE A 120 13.50 -5.94 9.68
C ILE A 120 12.79 -5.90 8.33
N LEU A 121 13.37 -5.17 7.39
CA LEU A 121 12.92 -5.17 6.01
C LEU A 121 13.35 -6.47 5.33
N SER A 122 12.43 -7.14 4.64
CA SER A 122 12.74 -8.37 3.91
C SER A 122 13.79 -8.12 2.82
N GLU A 123 14.78 -9.00 2.73
CA GLU A 123 15.76 -9.01 1.64
C GLU A 123 15.11 -9.07 0.25
N SER A 124 13.91 -9.61 0.17
CA SER A 124 13.14 -9.68 -1.08
C SER A 124 12.83 -8.31 -1.68
N PHE A 125 12.67 -7.25 -0.88
CA PHE A 125 12.56 -5.89 -1.39
C PHE A 125 13.84 -5.42 -2.07
N HIS A 126 14.98 -5.70 -1.46
CA HIS A 126 16.28 -5.37 -2.05
C HIS A 126 16.48 -6.11 -3.38
N ASN A 127 16.18 -7.39 -3.43
CA ASN A 127 16.30 -8.19 -4.64
C ASN A 127 15.37 -7.70 -5.73
N PHE A 128 14.12 -7.37 -5.39
CA PHE A 128 13.16 -6.81 -6.35
C PHE A 128 13.59 -5.46 -6.90
N LEU A 129 14.11 -4.56 -6.05
CA LEU A 129 14.57 -3.24 -6.47
C LEU A 129 15.83 -3.31 -7.32
N SER A 130 16.73 -4.24 -7.04
CA SER A 130 17.99 -4.43 -7.76
C SER A 130 17.82 -5.12 -9.11
N ASP A 131 16.69 -5.82 -9.33
CA ASP A 131 16.36 -6.42 -10.61
C ASP A 131 16.02 -5.31 -11.62
N SER A 132 16.90 -5.12 -12.61
CA SER A 132 16.84 -3.98 -13.52
C SER A 132 15.73 -4.07 -14.58
N ASP A 133 15.17 -5.26 -14.83
CA ASP A 133 14.42 -5.52 -16.08
C ASP A 133 12.90 -5.59 -15.92
N GLY A 134 12.33 -5.19 -14.77
CA GLY A 134 10.92 -5.47 -14.52
C GLY A 134 10.02 -4.30 -14.17
N ILE A 135 9.01 -4.06 -15.01
CA ILE A 135 7.78 -3.41 -14.58
C ILE A 135 7.05 -4.40 -13.67
N GLY A 136 6.74 -4.01 -12.45
CA GLY A 136 6.07 -4.90 -11.52
C GLY A 136 5.98 -4.33 -10.12
N SER A 137 5.53 -5.16 -9.21
CA SER A 137 5.39 -4.78 -7.80
C SER A 137 5.72 -5.93 -6.86
N PHE A 138 6.20 -5.58 -5.69
CA PHE A 138 6.44 -6.49 -4.58
C PHE A 138 5.70 -5.98 -3.36
N TRP A 139 4.96 -6.85 -2.69
CA TRP A 139 4.08 -6.56 -1.56
C TRP A 139 4.38 -7.52 -0.43
N GLN A 140 4.53 -7.01 0.77
CA GLN A 140 4.73 -7.81 1.98
C GLN A 140 3.71 -7.42 3.02
N GLU A 141 2.96 -8.40 3.51
CA GLU A 141 2.09 -8.24 4.67
C GLU A 141 2.95 -8.09 5.93
N ILE A 142 2.70 -7.05 6.71
CA ILE A 142 3.63 -6.64 7.77
C ILE A 142 3.54 -7.46 9.06
N GLU A 143 2.45 -8.17 9.29
CA GLU A 143 2.26 -8.98 10.50
C GLU A 143 2.69 -10.44 10.30
N ASN A 144 2.27 -11.05 9.19
CA ASN A 144 2.52 -12.47 8.91
C ASN A 144 3.76 -12.69 8.03
N GLY A 145 4.25 -11.65 7.37
CA GLY A 145 5.37 -11.76 6.44
C GLY A 145 5.03 -12.38 5.09
N ASP A 146 3.76 -12.62 4.82
CA ASP A 146 3.31 -13.10 3.50
C ASP A 146 3.69 -12.09 2.43
N HIS A 147 4.08 -12.58 1.25
CA HIS A 147 4.49 -11.71 0.17
C HIS A 147 3.86 -12.08 -1.17
N ILE A 148 3.69 -11.08 -2.02
CA ILE A 148 3.18 -11.19 -3.37
C ILE A 148 4.14 -10.46 -4.31
N LYS A 149 4.68 -11.17 -5.30
CA LYS A 149 5.34 -10.58 -6.46
C LYS A 149 4.35 -10.54 -7.62
N HIS A 150 4.19 -9.40 -8.25
CA HIS A 150 3.30 -9.21 -9.39
C HIS A 150 4.07 -8.58 -10.55
N GLU A 151 3.98 -9.22 -11.72
CA GLU A 151 4.60 -8.74 -12.95
C GLU A 151 3.67 -7.80 -13.70
N GLY A 152 4.22 -6.76 -14.29
CA GLY A 152 3.48 -5.74 -15.02
C GLY A 152 2.78 -4.72 -14.10
N LEU A 153 1.87 -3.95 -14.67
CA LEU A 153 1.08 -2.96 -13.95
C LEU A 153 0.07 -3.63 -13.01
N PRO A 154 -0.29 -2.98 -11.89
CA PRO A 154 -1.27 -3.51 -10.97
C PRO A 154 -2.58 -3.89 -11.64
N SER A 155 -2.99 -5.13 -11.45
CA SER A 155 -4.20 -5.73 -12.03
C SER A 155 -5.32 -5.86 -10.99
N CYS A 156 -6.53 -6.18 -11.45
CA CYS A 156 -7.62 -6.47 -10.53
C CYS A 156 -7.45 -7.80 -9.80
N SER A 157 -6.69 -8.75 -10.36
CA SER A 157 -6.30 -9.97 -9.63
C SER A 157 -5.42 -9.63 -8.43
N LEU A 158 -4.45 -8.73 -8.60
CA LEU A 158 -3.64 -8.23 -7.48
C LEU A 158 -4.51 -7.48 -6.46
N PHE A 159 -5.39 -6.59 -6.92
CA PHE A 159 -6.32 -5.86 -6.05
C PHE A 159 -7.13 -6.81 -5.16
N ASN A 160 -7.66 -7.90 -5.74
CA ASN A 160 -8.42 -8.89 -4.99
C ASN A 160 -7.58 -9.66 -3.97
N LYS A 161 -6.31 -9.91 -4.26
CA LYS A 161 -5.38 -10.53 -3.29
C LYS A 161 -5.06 -9.63 -2.11
N LEU A 162 -4.96 -8.32 -2.35
CA LEU A 162 -4.61 -7.34 -1.32
C LEU A 162 -5.81 -6.91 -0.47
N PHE A 163 -6.98 -6.77 -1.08
CA PHE A 163 -8.16 -6.12 -0.48
C PHE A 163 -9.43 -6.97 -0.56
N GLY A 164 -9.40 -8.06 -1.32
CA GLY A 164 -10.49 -9.01 -1.40
C GLY A 164 -10.47 -9.91 -0.16
N SER A 165 -11.57 -9.94 0.54
CA SER A 165 -11.84 -10.95 1.59
C SER A 165 -12.64 -12.09 1.00
#